data_9f7d711170b0e36539578edeec61bd55
#
_entry.id   9f7d711170b0e36539578edeec61bd55
#
_cell.length_a   1.000
_cell.length_b   1.000
_cell.length_c   1.000
_cell.angle_alpha   90.00
_cell.angle_beta   90.00
_cell.angle_gamma   90.00
#
_symmetry.space_group_name_H-M   'P 1'
#
loop_
_entity.id
_entity.type
_entity.pdbx_description
1 polymer ?
#
loop_
_entity_poly.entity_id
_entity_poly.type
_entity_poly.pdbx_seq_one_letter_code
_entity_poly.pdbx_strand_id
1 'polypeptide(L)'
;PGTNTIVVGDPGVGKSTVLLDWLANFQAKGKRVLFVSGEMNEIDLHGYVKRYPKFGRVPILFMQNYADNAQAALEGVLKEGFDIILVDSWAEVNDLVQEENGWTRRKAESWLLDLMDEHNKANNKTNCHSAFICIQQMTKGGDFAGSNRIKHMTTSMAHIKFDGRGRD
;
A
#
# COMPACT_ATOMS: atom_id res chain seq x y z
N PRO A 1 15.10 0.09 3.45
CA PRO A 1 14.32 -0.07 4.67
C PRO A 1 14.11 1.28 5.35
N GLY A 2 12.95 1.46 6.03
CA GLY A 2 12.64 2.69 6.73
C GLY A 2 12.25 3.87 5.83
N THR A 3 11.77 3.62 4.63
CA THR A 3 11.35 4.65 3.68
C THR A 3 9.85 4.55 3.38
N ASN A 4 9.22 5.71 3.22
CA ASN A 4 7.81 5.81 2.83
C ASN A 4 7.72 6.49 1.46
N THR A 5 7.26 5.77 0.46
CA THR A 5 7.07 6.29 -0.91
C THR A 5 5.58 6.36 -1.22
N ILE A 6 5.13 7.50 -1.70
CA ILE A 6 3.77 7.65 -2.23
C ILE A 6 3.82 7.58 -3.74
N VAL A 7 2.96 6.76 -4.32
CA VAL A 7 2.78 6.65 -5.77
C VAL A 7 1.41 7.19 -6.13
N VAL A 8 1.40 8.21 -6.97
CA VAL A 8 0.18 8.85 -7.48
C VAL A 8 0.04 8.65 -8.98
N GLY A 9 -1.15 8.84 -9.50
CA GLY A 9 -1.46 8.79 -10.93
C GLY A 9 -2.94 8.64 -11.17
N ASP A 10 -3.37 8.88 -12.40
CA ASP A 10 -4.76 8.81 -12.79
C ASP A 10 -5.35 7.40 -12.61
N PRO A 11 -6.66 7.27 -12.38
CA PRO A 11 -7.33 5.97 -12.42
C PRO A 11 -7.06 5.24 -13.74
N GLY A 12 -6.81 3.94 -13.67
CA GLY A 12 -6.60 3.10 -14.85
C GLY A 12 -5.21 3.22 -15.51
N VAL A 13 -4.30 4.07 -15.02
CA VAL A 13 -2.93 4.20 -15.59
C VAL A 13 -2.02 2.98 -15.34
N GLY A 14 -2.50 1.99 -14.58
CA GLY A 14 -1.78 0.75 -14.32
C GLY A 14 -0.89 0.74 -13.08
N LYS A 15 -1.12 1.65 -12.11
CA LYS A 15 -0.34 1.72 -10.86
C LYS A 15 -0.21 0.36 -10.18
N SER A 16 -1.33 -0.29 -9.87
CA SER A 16 -1.37 -1.59 -9.18
C SER A 16 -0.60 -2.66 -9.96
N THR A 17 -0.79 -2.71 -11.29
CA THR A 17 -0.10 -3.69 -12.14
C THR A 17 1.42 -3.51 -12.11
N VAL A 18 1.91 -2.29 -12.30
CA VAL A 18 3.35 -1.98 -12.30
C VAL A 18 3.98 -2.27 -10.92
N LEU A 19 3.30 -1.87 -9.85
CA LEU A 19 3.84 -2.06 -8.51
C LEU A 19 3.78 -3.51 -8.03
N LEU A 20 2.75 -4.28 -8.41
CA LEU A 20 2.72 -5.72 -8.19
C LEU A 20 3.83 -6.44 -8.97
N ASP A 21 4.12 -5.97 -10.19
CA ASP A 21 5.23 -6.48 -10.99
C ASP A 21 6.57 -6.26 -10.30
N TRP A 22 6.79 -5.07 -9.75
CA TRP A 22 7.99 -4.77 -8.95
C TRP A 22 8.06 -5.67 -7.71
N LEU A 23 6.96 -5.79 -6.98
CA LEU A 23 6.87 -6.60 -5.77
C LEU A 23 7.24 -8.07 -6.05
N ALA A 24 6.66 -8.66 -7.11
CA ALA A 24 6.97 -10.02 -7.55
C ALA A 24 8.44 -10.19 -7.96
N ASN A 25 9.03 -9.18 -8.61
CA ASN A 25 10.44 -9.20 -8.99
C ASN A 25 11.36 -9.08 -7.76
N PHE A 26 11.00 -8.29 -6.74
CA PHE A 26 11.75 -8.23 -5.49
C PHE A 26 11.67 -9.55 -4.72
N GLN A 27 10.49 -10.18 -4.69
CA GLN A 27 10.32 -11.51 -4.09
C GLN A 27 11.20 -12.57 -4.78
N ALA A 28 11.27 -12.56 -6.11
CA ALA A 28 12.12 -13.46 -6.88
C ALA A 28 13.62 -13.27 -6.56
N LYS A 29 14.01 -12.09 -6.05
CA LYS A 29 15.37 -11.78 -5.57
C LYS A 29 15.57 -12.07 -4.08
N GLY A 30 14.66 -12.81 -3.45
CA GLY A 30 14.75 -13.22 -2.05
C GLY A 30 14.30 -12.17 -1.03
N LYS A 31 13.64 -11.07 -1.46
CA LYS A 31 13.06 -10.11 -0.53
C LYS A 31 11.72 -10.62 0.02
N ARG A 32 11.48 -10.38 1.30
CA ARG A 32 10.18 -10.60 1.92
C ARG A 32 9.28 -9.44 1.56
N VAL A 33 8.21 -9.72 0.82
CA VAL A 33 7.29 -8.71 0.32
C VAL A 33 5.88 -8.97 0.82
N LEU A 34 5.08 -7.91 0.95
CA LEU A 34 3.66 -7.98 1.27
C LEU A 34 2.88 -7.01 0.40
N PHE A 35 1.74 -7.44 -0.09
CA PHE A 35 0.73 -6.57 -0.69
C PHE A 35 -0.46 -6.45 0.27
N VAL A 36 -0.72 -5.23 0.75
CA VAL A 36 -1.92 -4.88 1.53
C VAL A 36 -2.93 -4.30 0.56
N SER A 37 -3.99 -5.04 0.28
CA SER A 37 -5.05 -4.64 -0.66
C SER A 37 -6.28 -4.12 0.08
N GLY A 38 -6.60 -2.85 -0.13
CA GLY A 38 -7.87 -2.24 0.30
C GLY A 38 -8.98 -2.36 -0.73
N GLU A 39 -8.62 -2.44 -2.03
CA GLU A 39 -9.60 -2.45 -3.13
C GLU A 39 -9.84 -3.85 -3.72
N MET A 40 -8.75 -4.59 -3.95
CA MET A 40 -8.78 -5.87 -4.67
C MET A 40 -9.21 -7.01 -3.75
N ASN A 41 -10.06 -7.88 -4.25
CA ASN A 41 -10.41 -9.16 -3.62
C ASN A 41 -9.76 -10.35 -4.33
N GLU A 42 -10.02 -11.56 -3.87
CA GLU A 42 -9.44 -12.80 -4.42
C GLU A 42 -9.86 -13.06 -5.86
N ILE A 43 -11.07 -12.64 -6.26
CA ILE A 43 -11.60 -12.81 -7.63
C ILE A 43 -10.84 -11.90 -8.58
N ASP A 44 -10.63 -10.65 -8.16
CA ASP A 44 -9.84 -9.68 -8.95
C ASP A 44 -8.41 -10.16 -9.12
N LEU A 45 -7.79 -10.65 -8.03
CA LEU A 45 -6.44 -11.22 -8.07
C LEU A 45 -6.35 -12.38 -9.07
N HIS A 46 -7.36 -13.26 -9.14
CA HIS A 46 -7.38 -14.36 -10.07
C HIS A 46 -7.26 -13.87 -11.54
N GLY A 47 -7.93 -12.77 -11.87
CA GLY A 47 -7.80 -12.11 -13.18
C GLY A 47 -6.39 -11.58 -13.45
N TYR A 48 -5.73 -11.04 -12.44
CA TYR A 48 -4.33 -10.59 -12.54
C TYR A 48 -3.37 -11.77 -12.70
N VAL A 49 -3.52 -12.83 -11.92
CA VAL A 49 -2.65 -14.01 -11.96
C VAL A 49 -2.75 -14.75 -13.30
N LYS A 50 -3.92 -14.79 -13.93
CA LYS A 50 -4.07 -15.34 -15.29
C LYS A 50 -3.19 -14.62 -16.31
N ARG A 51 -3.07 -13.29 -16.20
CA ARG A 51 -2.24 -12.47 -17.11
C ARG A 51 -0.78 -12.43 -16.70
N TYR A 52 -0.52 -12.46 -15.40
CA TYR A 52 0.81 -12.35 -14.80
C TYR A 52 1.00 -13.42 -13.71
N PRO A 53 1.33 -14.68 -14.07
CA PRO A 53 1.40 -15.81 -13.12
C PRO A 53 2.32 -15.58 -11.92
N LYS A 54 3.33 -14.73 -12.05
CA LYS A 54 4.25 -14.39 -10.94
C LYS A 54 3.55 -13.68 -9.76
N PHE A 55 2.42 -13.01 -9.99
CA PHE A 55 1.67 -12.33 -8.91
C PHE A 55 1.05 -13.31 -7.93
N GLY A 56 0.74 -14.55 -8.36
CA GLY A 56 0.22 -15.59 -7.47
C GLY A 56 1.16 -16.06 -6.36
N ARG A 57 2.42 -15.61 -6.38
CA ARG A 57 3.41 -15.91 -5.33
C ARG A 57 3.55 -14.81 -4.30
N VAL A 58 3.01 -13.61 -4.57
CA VAL A 58 3.08 -12.47 -3.66
C VAL A 58 2.12 -12.69 -2.50
N PRO A 59 2.57 -12.67 -1.24
CA PRO A 59 1.67 -12.68 -0.08
C PRO A 59 0.78 -11.44 -0.10
N ILE A 60 -0.53 -11.65 0.13
CA ILE A 60 -1.52 -10.59 0.08
C ILE A 60 -2.36 -10.61 1.35
N LEU A 61 -2.53 -9.44 1.95
CA LEU A 61 -3.52 -9.18 2.99
C LEU A 61 -4.72 -8.47 2.35
N PHE A 62 -5.82 -9.17 2.17
CA PHE A 62 -7.08 -8.59 1.70
C PHE A 62 -7.80 -7.91 2.86
N MET A 63 -7.73 -6.60 2.93
CA MET A 63 -8.25 -5.83 4.05
C MET A 63 -9.76 -5.92 4.21
N GLN A 64 -10.50 -6.14 3.13
CA GLN A 64 -11.95 -6.34 3.16
C GLN A 64 -12.36 -7.54 4.03
N ASN A 65 -11.51 -8.56 4.16
CA ASN A 65 -11.75 -9.72 5.01
C ASN A 65 -11.58 -9.41 6.51
N TYR A 66 -11.09 -8.21 6.83
CA TYR A 66 -10.80 -7.75 8.20
C TYR A 66 -11.49 -6.41 8.50
N ALA A 67 -12.64 -6.12 7.87
CA ALA A 67 -13.34 -4.85 8.04
C ALA A 67 -13.66 -4.54 9.52
N ASP A 68 -14.01 -5.55 10.30
CA ASP A 68 -14.30 -5.41 11.74
C ASP A 68 -13.04 -5.56 12.63
N ASN A 69 -11.85 -5.65 12.05
CA ASN A 69 -10.60 -5.93 12.78
C ASN A 69 -9.36 -5.43 12.02
N ALA A 70 -9.50 -4.34 11.29
CA ALA A 70 -8.48 -3.81 10.38
C ALA A 70 -7.19 -3.41 11.10
N GLN A 71 -7.32 -2.77 12.28
CA GLN A 71 -6.16 -2.38 13.07
C GLN A 71 -5.33 -3.58 13.51
N ALA A 72 -5.97 -4.59 14.12
CA ALA A 72 -5.26 -5.77 14.59
C ALA A 72 -4.63 -6.58 13.46
N ALA A 73 -5.27 -6.64 12.28
CA ALA A 73 -4.72 -7.27 11.09
C ALA A 73 -3.44 -6.56 10.60
N LEU A 74 -3.46 -5.23 10.52
CA LEU A 74 -2.29 -4.43 10.14
C LEU A 74 -1.15 -4.55 11.16
N GLU A 75 -1.44 -4.39 12.45
CA GLU A 75 -0.44 -4.54 13.51
C GLU A 75 0.15 -5.95 13.55
N GLY A 76 -0.66 -6.97 13.33
CA GLY A 76 -0.24 -8.37 13.31
C GLY A 76 0.72 -8.65 12.17
N VAL A 77 0.38 -8.27 10.95
CA VAL A 77 1.17 -8.55 9.77
C VAL A 77 2.51 -7.80 9.76
N LEU A 78 2.56 -6.57 10.31
CA LEU A 78 3.81 -5.82 10.41
C LEU A 78 4.84 -6.50 11.31
N LYS A 79 4.40 -7.25 12.33
CA LYS A 79 5.28 -8.00 13.24
C LYS A 79 5.98 -9.18 12.55
N GLU A 80 5.46 -9.65 11.42
CA GLU A 80 6.09 -10.73 10.66
C GLU A 80 7.38 -10.31 9.95
N GLY A 81 7.61 -9.03 9.77
CA GLY A 81 8.84 -8.44 9.23
C GLY A 81 9.01 -8.63 7.73
N PHE A 82 8.51 -7.69 6.94
CA PHE A 82 8.68 -7.62 5.49
C PHE A 82 9.70 -6.55 5.11
N ASP A 83 10.47 -6.79 4.04
CA ASP A 83 11.39 -5.78 3.49
C ASP A 83 10.64 -4.66 2.76
N ILE A 84 9.56 -5.04 2.04
CA ILE A 84 8.78 -4.13 1.21
C ILE A 84 7.30 -4.41 1.41
N ILE A 85 6.52 -3.36 1.68
CA ILE A 85 5.07 -3.42 1.84
C ILE A 85 4.43 -2.45 0.86
N LEU A 86 3.61 -2.99 -0.05
CA LEU A 86 2.79 -2.21 -0.97
C LEU A 86 1.38 -2.08 -0.38
N VAL A 87 0.86 -0.86 -0.32
CA VAL A 87 -0.51 -0.57 0.13
C VAL A 87 -1.32 0.02 -1.04
N ASP A 88 -2.39 -0.65 -1.45
CA ASP A 88 -3.25 -0.24 -2.58
C ASP A 88 -4.74 -0.39 -2.20
N SER A 89 -5.45 0.68 -2.02
CA SER A 89 -4.97 2.05 -1.93
C SER A 89 -4.92 2.52 -0.47
N TRP A 90 -4.12 3.53 -0.20
CA TRP A 90 -4.05 4.18 1.11
C TRP A 90 -5.42 4.66 1.60
N ALA A 91 -6.23 5.25 0.69
CA ALA A 91 -7.54 5.76 1.02
C ALA A 91 -8.49 4.66 1.52
N GLU A 92 -8.55 3.54 0.82
CA GLU A 92 -9.43 2.40 1.17
C GLU A 92 -9.02 1.77 2.51
N VAL A 93 -7.71 1.59 2.74
CA VAL A 93 -7.23 1.08 4.04
C VAL A 93 -7.55 2.06 5.17
N ASN A 94 -7.42 3.36 4.92
CA ASN A 94 -7.80 4.39 5.87
C ASN A 94 -9.29 4.37 6.19
N ASP A 95 -10.13 4.21 5.18
CA ASP A 95 -11.58 4.18 5.33
C ASP A 95 -12.01 2.94 6.15
N LEU A 96 -11.42 1.77 5.95
CA LEU A 96 -11.66 0.58 6.77
C LEU A 96 -11.29 0.80 8.25
N VAL A 97 -10.14 1.40 8.54
CA VAL A 97 -9.75 1.73 9.92
C VAL A 97 -10.68 2.78 10.53
N GLN A 98 -11.13 3.74 9.73
CA GLN A 98 -12.10 4.76 10.15
C GLN A 98 -13.43 4.12 10.55
N GLU A 99 -13.97 3.23 9.71
CA GLU A 99 -15.28 2.59 9.90
C GLU A 99 -15.26 1.65 11.11
N GLU A 100 -14.23 0.78 11.24
CA GLU A 100 -14.06 -0.12 12.39
C GLU A 100 -14.18 0.62 13.72
N ASN A 101 -13.61 1.83 13.81
CA ASN A 101 -13.49 2.54 15.07
C ASN A 101 -14.50 3.70 15.24
N GLY A 102 -15.28 4.02 14.24
CA GLY A 102 -16.12 5.22 14.22
C GLY A 102 -15.30 6.52 14.32
N TRP A 103 -14.08 6.51 13.81
CA TRP A 103 -13.19 7.66 13.88
C TRP A 103 -13.45 8.67 12.76
N THR A 104 -12.89 9.87 12.90
CA THR A 104 -12.78 10.80 11.78
C THR A 104 -11.69 10.29 10.83
N ARG A 105 -11.82 10.59 9.53
CA ARG A 105 -10.80 10.26 8.51
C ARG A 105 -9.40 10.71 8.92
N ARG A 106 -9.28 11.91 9.49
CA ARG A 106 -8.00 12.46 9.97
C ARG A 106 -7.40 11.65 11.13
N LYS A 107 -8.23 11.11 12.02
CA LYS A 107 -7.76 10.30 13.14
C LYS A 107 -7.25 8.94 12.66
N ALA A 108 -7.97 8.30 11.73
CA ALA A 108 -7.55 7.03 11.12
C ALA A 108 -6.25 7.21 10.34
N GLU A 109 -6.14 8.28 9.54
CA GLU A 109 -4.91 8.62 8.81
C GLU A 109 -3.73 8.86 9.75
N SER A 110 -3.94 9.58 10.85
CA SER A 110 -2.90 9.78 11.86
C SER A 110 -2.42 8.45 12.45
N TRP A 111 -3.36 7.56 12.78
CA TRP A 111 -3.02 6.25 13.35
C TRP A 111 -2.20 5.40 12.36
N LEU A 112 -2.59 5.35 11.08
CA LEU A 112 -1.85 4.63 10.06
C LEU A 112 -0.41 5.16 9.88
N LEU A 113 -0.26 6.47 9.86
CA LEU A 113 1.06 7.10 9.75
C LEU A 113 1.92 6.82 10.98
N ASP A 114 1.33 6.91 12.19
CA ASP A 114 2.02 6.59 13.43
C ASP A 114 2.42 5.12 13.48
N LEU A 115 1.58 4.20 13.00
CA LEU A 115 1.90 2.78 12.90
C LEU A 115 3.13 2.52 12.01
N MET A 116 3.19 3.16 10.83
CA MET A 116 4.33 3.02 9.92
C MET A 116 5.61 3.65 10.50
N ASP A 117 5.48 4.80 11.16
CA ASP A 117 6.61 5.48 11.81
C ASP A 117 7.17 4.66 12.96
N GLU A 118 6.31 4.17 13.86
CA GLU A 118 6.71 3.28 14.97
C GLU A 118 7.38 1.99 14.45
N HIS A 119 6.85 1.40 13.36
CA HIS A 119 7.45 0.22 12.73
C HIS A 119 8.87 0.50 12.22
N ASN A 120 9.13 1.70 11.73
CA ASN A 120 10.41 2.09 11.16
C ASN A 120 11.37 2.79 12.13
N LYS A 121 11.01 2.94 13.42
CA LYS A 121 11.94 3.49 14.43
C LYS A 121 13.16 2.60 14.65
N ALA A 122 14.30 3.23 14.91
CA ALA A 122 15.59 2.54 15.06
C ALA A 122 15.60 1.43 16.14
N ASN A 123 14.80 1.59 17.19
CA ASN A 123 14.69 0.66 18.32
C ASN A 123 13.31 0.01 18.41
N ASN A 124 12.69 -0.29 17.27
CA ASN A 124 11.39 -0.96 17.27
C ASN A 124 11.51 -2.37 17.87
N LYS A 125 10.42 -2.86 18.45
CA LYS A 125 10.40 -4.15 19.17
C LYS A 125 10.67 -5.36 18.26
N THR A 126 10.47 -5.23 16.96
CA THR A 126 10.60 -6.31 15.98
C THR A 126 11.98 -6.37 15.34
N ASN A 127 12.78 -5.31 15.49
CA ASN A 127 14.05 -5.11 14.79
C ASN A 127 13.92 -5.27 13.25
N CYS A 128 12.73 -4.99 12.73
CA CYS A 128 12.38 -5.05 11.31
C CYS A 128 12.03 -3.66 10.82
N HIS A 129 12.54 -3.30 9.65
CA HIS A 129 12.24 -2.03 8.99
C HIS A 129 11.79 -2.32 7.56
N SER A 130 10.69 -1.71 7.15
CA SER A 130 10.09 -1.91 5.83
C SER A 130 10.23 -0.68 4.94
N ALA A 131 10.32 -0.88 3.65
CA ALA A 131 10.01 0.16 2.68
C ALA A 131 8.51 0.11 2.38
N PHE A 132 7.77 1.15 2.74
CA PHE A 132 6.36 1.28 2.40
C PHE A 132 6.21 1.98 1.05
N ILE A 133 5.38 1.40 0.19
CA ILE A 133 4.95 1.98 -1.09
C ILE A 133 3.43 2.10 -1.02
N CYS A 134 2.91 3.33 -0.94
CA CYS A 134 1.48 3.56 -0.79
C CYS A 134 0.91 4.18 -2.07
N ILE A 135 -0.06 3.52 -2.67
CA ILE A 135 -0.81 4.08 -3.79
C ILE A 135 -1.84 5.05 -3.25
N GLN A 136 -1.84 6.27 -3.78
CA GLN A 136 -2.81 7.30 -3.49
C GLN A 136 -3.46 7.78 -4.78
N GLN A 137 -4.78 7.91 -4.76
CA GLN A 137 -5.52 8.47 -5.88
C GLN A 137 -5.34 9.99 -5.93
N MET A 138 -5.38 10.55 -7.15
CA MET A 138 -5.45 11.99 -7.35
C MET A 138 -6.91 12.43 -7.41
N THR A 139 -7.19 13.64 -6.95
CA THR A 139 -8.51 14.26 -7.14
C THR A 139 -8.72 14.58 -8.62
N LYS A 140 -9.97 14.78 -9.04
CA LYS A 140 -10.31 15.20 -10.41
C LYS A 140 -9.63 16.52 -10.84
N GLY A 141 -9.19 17.33 -9.88
CA GLY A 141 -8.44 18.57 -10.12
C GLY A 141 -6.92 18.37 -10.26
N GLY A 142 -6.43 17.13 -10.17
CA GLY A 142 -4.99 16.84 -10.23
C GLY A 142 -4.26 17.07 -8.90
N ASP A 143 -4.98 17.40 -7.84
CA ASP A 143 -4.40 17.59 -6.52
C ASP A 143 -4.26 16.25 -5.78
N PHE A 144 -3.33 16.22 -4.84
CA PHE A 144 -3.10 15.10 -3.96
C PHE A 144 -4.29 14.92 -3.00
N ALA A 145 -4.96 13.76 -3.05
CA ALA A 145 -6.07 13.41 -2.17
C ALA A 145 -5.57 12.92 -0.79
N GLY A 146 -4.94 13.79 -0.01
CA GLY A 146 -4.42 13.42 1.30
C GLY A 146 -4.10 14.65 2.15
N SER A 147 -3.87 14.45 3.45
CA SER A 147 -3.47 15.54 4.33
C SER A 147 -2.02 15.98 4.07
N ASN A 148 -1.68 17.18 4.50
CA ASN A 148 -0.30 17.65 4.46
C ASN A 148 0.63 16.77 5.30
N ARG A 149 0.13 16.08 6.33
CA ARG A 149 0.91 15.18 7.17
C ARG A 149 1.50 14.01 6.38
N ILE A 150 0.74 13.42 5.45
CA ILE A 150 1.25 12.37 4.55
C ILE A 150 2.48 12.87 3.78
N LYS A 151 2.42 14.10 3.25
CA LYS A 151 3.55 14.69 2.51
C LYS A 151 4.80 14.84 3.37
N HIS A 152 4.63 15.22 4.65
CA HIS A 152 5.76 15.39 5.57
C HIS A 152 6.39 14.08 6.01
N MET A 153 5.62 12.99 6.10
CA MET A 153 6.13 11.66 6.47
C MET A 153 6.62 10.84 5.27
N THR A 154 6.52 11.39 4.06
CA THR A 154 6.91 10.74 2.83
C THR A 154 8.37 11.02 2.50
N THR A 155 9.15 9.95 2.33
CA THR A 155 10.56 10.05 1.91
C THR A 155 10.67 10.41 0.42
N SER A 156 9.74 9.92 -0.40
CA SER A 156 9.70 10.19 -1.84
C SER A 156 8.28 10.12 -2.38
N MET A 157 8.04 10.84 -3.48
CA MET A 157 6.79 10.79 -4.23
C MET A 157 7.09 10.46 -5.69
N ALA A 158 6.40 9.46 -6.23
CA ALA A 158 6.47 9.08 -7.63
C ALA A 158 5.12 9.33 -8.31
N HIS A 159 5.15 9.77 -9.56
CA HIS A 159 3.96 9.97 -10.37
C HIS A 159 4.00 9.04 -11.59
N ILE A 160 3.04 8.12 -11.68
CA ILE A 160 2.87 7.27 -12.86
C ILE A 160 1.90 7.98 -13.80
N LYS A 161 2.38 8.28 -15.00
CA LYS A 161 1.61 8.91 -16.07
C LYS A 161 1.65 8.03 -17.32
N PHE A 162 0.58 8.09 -18.09
CA PHE A 162 0.58 7.53 -19.43
C PHE A 162 1.34 8.49 -20.37
N ASP A 163 2.36 8.02 -21.07
CA ASP A 163 3.20 8.88 -21.93
C ASP A 163 2.68 9.04 -23.36
N GLY A 164 1.53 8.43 -23.65
CA GLY A 164 0.88 8.53 -24.95
C GLY A 164 1.61 7.82 -26.10
N ARG A 165 2.74 7.18 -25.85
CA ARG A 165 3.47 6.41 -26.84
C ARG A 165 3.10 4.95 -26.78
N GLY A 166 2.38 4.47 -27.80
CA GLY A 166 2.20 3.05 -28.04
C GLY A 166 0.82 2.53 -27.70
N ARG A 167 -0.09 2.77 -28.58
CA ARG A 167 -1.07 1.81 -29.07
C ARG A 167 -1.14 2.04 -30.58
N ASP A 168 -0.18 1.49 -31.28
CA ASP A 168 -0.35 1.09 -32.67
C ASP A 168 -0.68 -0.39 -32.68
#